data_e2badfabd2a9744e9caf29d79fef9aff
#
_entry.id   e2badfabd2a9744e9caf29d79fef9aff
#
_cell.length_a   1.000
_cell.length_b   1.000
_cell.length_c   1.000
_cell.angle_alpha   90.00
_cell.angle_beta   90.00
_cell.angle_gamma   90.00
#
_symmetry.space_group_name_H-M   'P 1'
#
loop_
_entity.id
_entity.type
_entity.pdbx_description
1 polymer ?
#
loop_
_entity_poly.entity_id
_entity_poly.type
_entity_poly.pdbx_seq_one_letter_code
_entity_poly.pdbx_strand_id
1 'polypeptide(L)'
;WEVGECGPWRLIRHHLPCRGIAYAYRYFAMDGLAFDELPYATVLACVLGKLDTARHTAAELDTLVQAHLGNLGFAVEVHEDAEDRERIRPMFVMGSSALDEEVPWAARLAEEVLRETDFADTERIRDILGQRRIAMEQAFASAGHSAAMARVASYYLPAGVVREALSGVGFYRFLKELL
;
A
#
# COMPACT_ATOMS: atom_id res chain seq x y z
N TRP A 1 -5.73 23.35 -6.50
CA TRP A 1 -6.03 21.99 -6.94
C TRP A 1 -7.23 22.00 -7.88
N GLU A 2 -7.26 21.11 -8.82
CA GLU A 2 -8.33 20.97 -9.82
C GLU A 2 -8.97 19.60 -9.67
N VAL A 3 -10.27 19.53 -9.87
CA VAL A 3 -11.03 18.28 -9.91
C VAL A 3 -11.47 18.05 -11.34
N GLY A 4 -11.18 16.88 -11.87
CA GLY A 4 -11.57 16.44 -13.20
C GLY A 4 -11.99 14.99 -13.21
N GLU A 5 -12.24 14.45 -14.40
CA GLU A 5 -12.55 13.05 -14.64
C GLU A 5 -11.53 12.44 -15.60
N CYS A 6 -11.19 11.19 -15.38
CA CYS A 6 -10.35 10.39 -16.27
C CYS A 6 -11.02 9.02 -16.46
N GLY A 7 -11.85 8.88 -17.50
CA GLY A 7 -12.73 7.73 -17.67
C GLY A 7 -13.72 7.63 -16.50
N PRO A 8 -13.82 6.48 -15.82
CA PRO A 8 -14.71 6.32 -14.66
C PRO A 8 -14.11 6.87 -13.35
N TRP A 9 -12.92 7.43 -13.38
CA TRP A 9 -12.17 7.84 -12.20
C TRP A 9 -12.31 9.34 -11.95
N ARG A 10 -12.50 9.72 -10.69
CA ARG A 10 -12.32 11.09 -10.25
C ARG A 10 -10.83 11.39 -10.15
N LEU A 11 -10.38 12.45 -10.84
CA LEU A 11 -9.00 12.91 -10.83
C LEU A 11 -8.89 14.18 -9.99
N ILE A 12 -7.97 14.21 -9.04
CA ILE A 12 -7.59 15.42 -8.31
C ILE A 12 -6.17 15.75 -8.72
N ARG A 13 -5.97 16.96 -9.25
CA ARG A 13 -4.67 17.44 -9.71
C ARG A 13 -4.19 18.58 -8.84
N HIS A 14 -2.98 18.46 -8.33
CA HIS A 14 -2.30 19.49 -7.58
C HIS A 14 -1.10 20.00 -8.39
N HIS A 15 -1.08 21.30 -8.70
CA HIS A 15 0.05 21.94 -9.36
C HIS A 15 1.02 22.43 -8.29
N LEU A 16 2.08 21.69 -8.07
CA LEU A 16 3.13 21.98 -7.12
C LEU A 16 4.47 22.18 -7.86
N PRO A 17 5.40 23.00 -7.35
CA PRO A 17 6.71 23.21 -7.96
C PRO A 17 7.64 22.01 -7.73
N CYS A 18 7.31 20.86 -8.28
CA CYS A 18 8.02 19.58 -8.09
C CYS A 18 9.24 19.39 -9.00
N ARG A 19 9.70 20.44 -9.68
CA ARG A 19 10.92 20.44 -10.52
C ARG A 19 10.96 19.31 -11.56
N GLY A 20 9.85 19.07 -12.26
CA GLY A 20 9.75 18.04 -13.30
C GLY A 20 9.55 16.62 -12.76
N ILE A 21 9.10 16.47 -11.52
CA ILE A 21 8.70 15.18 -10.96
C ILE A 21 7.19 15.14 -10.81
N ALA A 22 6.55 14.15 -11.43
CA ALA A 22 5.15 13.84 -11.25
C ALA A 22 4.99 12.80 -10.14
N TYR A 23 4.01 13.01 -9.27
CA TYR A 23 3.56 12.06 -8.25
C TYR A 23 2.14 11.64 -8.60
N ALA A 24 1.88 10.34 -8.71
CA ALA A 24 0.57 9.80 -9.00
C ALA A 24 0.15 8.79 -7.94
N TYR A 25 -1.08 8.94 -7.42
CA TYR A 25 -1.67 8.02 -6.46
C TYR A 25 -3.00 7.54 -7.00
N ARG A 26 -3.25 6.22 -6.89
CA ARG A 26 -4.56 5.62 -7.15
C ARG A 26 -5.09 5.06 -5.84
N TYR A 27 -6.29 5.47 -5.49
CA TYR A 27 -6.98 5.06 -4.28
C TYR A 27 -8.11 4.10 -4.64
N PHE A 28 -8.08 2.93 -4.05
CA PHE A 28 -9.11 1.90 -4.20
C PHE A 28 -9.83 1.75 -2.87
N ALA A 29 -11.14 2.05 -2.86
CA ALA A 29 -11.95 1.91 -1.66
C ALA A 29 -12.08 0.45 -1.26
N MET A 30 -11.93 0.17 0.03
CA MET A 30 -12.07 -1.17 0.61
C MET A 30 -13.42 -1.33 1.35
N ASP A 31 -14.42 -0.51 1.03
CA ASP A 31 -15.74 -0.49 1.68
C ASP A 31 -16.51 -1.82 1.54
N GLY A 32 -16.14 -2.66 0.57
CA GLY A 32 -16.75 -3.97 0.33
C GLY A 32 -16.10 -5.14 1.08
N LEU A 33 -14.98 -4.91 1.79
CA LEU A 33 -14.29 -5.95 2.56
C LEU A 33 -14.85 -6.06 3.97
N ALA A 34 -15.01 -7.28 4.46
CA ALA A 34 -15.29 -7.51 5.87
C ALA A 34 -14.05 -7.17 6.72
N PHE A 35 -14.26 -6.88 8.01
CA PHE A 35 -13.19 -6.43 8.90
C PHE A 35 -12.04 -7.44 9.01
N ASP A 36 -12.34 -8.73 9.02
CA ASP A 36 -11.38 -9.84 9.07
C ASP A 36 -10.64 -10.06 7.73
N GLU A 37 -11.15 -9.51 6.64
CA GLU A 37 -10.50 -9.52 5.33
C GLU A 37 -9.49 -8.37 5.16
N LEU A 38 -9.61 -7.29 5.92
CA LEU A 38 -8.74 -6.12 5.80
C LEU A 38 -7.23 -6.44 5.90
N PRO A 39 -6.74 -7.32 6.79
CA PRO A 39 -5.32 -7.67 6.85
C PRO A 39 -4.77 -8.24 5.55
N TYR A 40 -5.58 -8.93 4.74
CA TYR A 40 -5.15 -9.44 3.43
C TYR A 40 -4.81 -8.33 2.42
N ALA A 41 -5.44 -7.16 2.54
CA ALA A 41 -5.05 -6.00 1.72
C ALA A 41 -3.61 -5.55 2.04
N THR A 42 -3.19 -5.64 3.30
CA THR A 42 -1.80 -5.36 3.68
C THR A 42 -0.86 -6.45 3.17
N VAL A 43 -1.26 -7.72 3.20
CA VAL A 43 -0.50 -8.82 2.58
C VAL A 43 -0.30 -8.54 1.10
N LEU A 44 -1.37 -8.19 0.38
CA LEU A 44 -1.30 -7.82 -1.03
C LEU A 44 -0.33 -6.67 -1.27
N ALA A 45 -0.42 -5.59 -0.47
CA ALA A 45 0.51 -4.46 -0.57
C ALA A 45 1.98 -4.85 -0.31
N CYS A 46 2.23 -5.87 0.51
CA CYS A 46 3.59 -6.36 0.77
C CYS A 46 4.21 -7.11 -0.40
N VAL A 47 3.41 -7.81 -1.21
CA VAL A 47 3.90 -8.72 -2.26
C VAL A 47 3.87 -8.11 -3.65
N LEU A 48 2.97 -7.18 -3.94
CA LEU A 48 2.90 -6.49 -5.23
C LEU A 48 4.23 -5.78 -5.56
N GLY A 49 4.68 -5.94 -6.80
CA GLY A 49 5.97 -5.42 -7.28
C GLY A 49 7.20 -6.23 -6.82
N LYS A 50 7.00 -7.35 -6.10
CA LYS A 50 8.07 -8.24 -5.63
C LYS A 50 7.94 -9.68 -6.12
N LEU A 51 6.91 -9.94 -6.90
CA LEU A 51 6.62 -11.20 -7.58
C LEU A 51 6.76 -11.00 -9.09
N ASP A 52 6.91 -12.10 -9.80
CA ASP A 52 6.89 -12.10 -11.24
C ASP A 52 5.52 -11.66 -11.78
N THR A 53 5.51 -11.13 -12.98
CA THR A 53 4.29 -10.84 -13.75
C THR A 53 4.24 -11.74 -14.98
N ALA A 54 3.18 -11.64 -15.75
CA ALA A 54 3.09 -12.33 -17.04
C ALA A 54 4.15 -11.84 -18.06
N ARG A 55 4.79 -10.68 -17.83
CA ARG A 55 5.75 -10.06 -18.77
C ARG A 55 7.18 -10.04 -18.28
N HIS A 56 7.38 -9.84 -16.98
CA HIS A 56 8.70 -9.62 -16.39
C HIS A 56 8.85 -10.42 -15.10
N THR A 57 10.07 -10.88 -14.84
CA THR A 57 10.45 -11.37 -13.53
C THR A 57 10.53 -10.22 -12.52
N ALA A 58 10.44 -10.53 -11.22
CA ALA A 58 10.59 -9.54 -10.16
C ALA A 58 11.89 -8.72 -10.24
N ALA A 59 12.99 -9.36 -10.69
CA ALA A 59 14.27 -8.69 -10.87
C ALA A 59 14.28 -7.73 -12.07
N GLU A 60 13.62 -8.09 -13.16
CA GLU A 60 13.44 -7.21 -14.32
C GLU A 60 12.53 -6.04 -13.98
N LEU A 61 11.43 -6.27 -13.25
CA LEU A 61 10.56 -5.21 -12.75
C LEU A 61 11.32 -4.21 -11.88
N ASP A 62 12.12 -4.70 -10.93
CA ASP A 62 12.93 -3.84 -10.07
C ASP A 62 13.90 -2.99 -10.90
N THR A 63 14.55 -3.60 -11.91
CA THR A 63 15.43 -2.90 -12.83
C THR A 63 14.69 -1.80 -13.61
N LEU A 64 13.49 -2.09 -14.13
CA LEU A 64 12.67 -1.11 -14.86
C LEU A 64 12.20 0.01 -13.95
N VAL A 65 11.78 -0.30 -12.73
CA VAL A 65 11.40 0.71 -11.73
C VAL A 65 12.58 1.62 -11.43
N GLN A 66 13.78 1.07 -11.17
CA GLN A 66 14.98 1.87 -10.90
C GLN A 66 15.43 2.71 -12.10
N ALA A 67 15.22 2.23 -13.33
CA ALA A 67 15.63 2.95 -14.55
C ALA A 67 14.70 4.13 -14.89
N HIS A 68 13.40 3.99 -14.64
CA HIS A 68 12.39 4.92 -15.15
C HIS A 68 11.60 5.64 -14.04
N LEU A 69 11.56 5.11 -12.82
CA LEU A 69 10.73 5.65 -11.74
C LEU A 69 11.57 6.07 -10.54
N GLY A 70 11.11 7.05 -9.80
CA GLY A 70 11.62 7.35 -8.46
C GLY A 70 11.05 6.40 -7.42
N ASN A 71 9.80 5.96 -7.62
CA ASN A 71 9.11 5.00 -6.76
C ASN A 71 7.93 4.35 -7.47
N LEU A 72 7.68 3.10 -7.14
CA LEU A 72 6.40 2.40 -7.34
C LEU A 72 6.13 1.58 -6.08
N GLY A 73 5.04 1.87 -5.39
CA GLY A 73 4.75 1.20 -4.12
C GLY A 73 3.26 1.04 -3.85
N PHE A 74 2.96 0.10 -2.97
CA PHE A 74 1.60 -0.25 -2.56
C PHE A 74 1.49 -0.14 -1.04
N ALA A 75 0.38 0.38 -0.57
CA ALA A 75 0.12 0.60 0.84
C ALA A 75 -1.36 0.47 1.16
N VAL A 76 -1.68 0.39 2.43
CA VAL A 76 -3.03 0.56 2.96
C VAL A 76 -3.07 1.80 3.84
N GLU A 77 -4.09 2.62 3.66
CA GLU A 77 -4.29 3.86 4.41
C GLU A 77 -5.67 3.88 5.04
N VAL A 78 -5.80 4.59 6.15
CA VAL A 78 -7.08 4.81 6.82
C VAL A 78 -7.35 6.30 6.87
N HIS A 79 -8.34 6.73 6.11
CA HIS A 79 -8.78 8.11 6.05
C HIS A 79 -9.97 8.32 6.98
N GLU A 80 -9.96 9.43 7.68
CA GLU A 80 -11.05 9.90 8.53
C GLU A 80 -11.76 11.06 7.84
N ASP A 81 -13.08 11.12 7.96
CA ASP A 81 -13.82 12.29 7.51
C ASP A 81 -13.49 13.48 8.43
N ALA A 82 -13.29 14.66 7.84
CA ALA A 82 -12.94 15.87 8.58
C ALA A 82 -14.07 16.37 9.50
N GLU A 83 -15.32 16.07 9.14
CA GLU A 83 -16.51 16.51 9.87
C GLU A 83 -17.05 15.42 10.81
N ASP A 84 -16.79 14.14 10.48
CA ASP A 84 -17.28 12.99 11.25
C ASP A 84 -16.17 11.95 11.43
N ARG A 85 -15.52 11.96 12.57
CA ARG A 85 -14.43 11.02 12.92
C ARG A 85 -14.86 9.56 13.09
N GLU A 86 -16.16 9.29 13.20
CA GLU A 86 -16.72 7.94 13.20
C GLU A 86 -16.74 7.36 11.77
N ARG A 87 -16.74 8.23 10.77
CA ARG A 87 -16.74 7.85 9.37
C ARG A 87 -15.31 7.65 8.87
N ILE A 88 -14.91 6.40 8.78
CA ILE A 88 -13.58 5.99 8.33
C ILE A 88 -13.66 5.31 6.96
N ARG A 89 -12.62 5.49 6.18
CA ARG A 89 -12.46 4.88 4.85
C ARG A 89 -11.08 4.21 4.75
N PRO A 90 -11.02 2.90 4.88
CA PRO A 90 -9.81 2.18 4.53
C PRO A 90 -9.64 2.16 3.01
N MET A 91 -8.42 2.44 2.56
CA MET A 91 -8.07 2.53 1.14
C MET A 91 -6.84 1.67 0.86
N PHE A 92 -6.87 0.92 -0.23
CA PHE A 92 -5.67 0.39 -0.83
C PHE A 92 -5.10 1.44 -1.77
N VAL A 93 -3.81 1.72 -1.66
CA VAL A 93 -3.18 2.84 -2.37
C VAL A 93 -2.00 2.33 -3.19
N MET A 94 -1.99 2.68 -4.46
CA MET A 94 -0.83 2.57 -5.32
C MET A 94 -0.24 3.96 -5.52
N GLY A 95 1.04 4.14 -5.19
CA GLY A 95 1.77 5.38 -5.37
C GLY A 95 2.94 5.20 -6.32
N SER A 96 3.14 6.17 -7.21
CA SER A 96 4.30 6.23 -8.08
C SER A 96 4.84 7.64 -8.21
N SER A 97 6.15 7.75 -8.46
CA SER A 97 6.80 9.01 -8.83
C SER A 97 7.74 8.77 -10.00
N ALA A 98 7.79 9.73 -10.93
CA ALA A 98 8.65 9.67 -12.09
C ALA A 98 8.97 11.10 -12.58
N LEU A 99 10.00 11.23 -13.40
CA LEU A 99 10.18 12.45 -14.19
C LEU A 99 8.99 12.62 -15.15
N ASP A 100 8.66 13.85 -15.52
CA ASP A 100 7.51 14.15 -16.39
C ASP A 100 7.55 13.35 -17.69
N GLU A 101 8.73 13.16 -18.27
CA GLU A 101 8.97 12.37 -19.48
C GLU A 101 8.78 10.85 -19.29
N GLU A 102 8.93 10.38 -18.05
CA GLU A 102 8.83 8.96 -17.69
C GLU A 102 7.44 8.56 -17.12
N VAL A 103 6.49 9.49 -17.03
CA VAL A 103 5.11 9.21 -16.58
C VAL A 103 4.44 8.05 -17.34
N PRO A 104 4.65 7.87 -18.66
CA PRO A 104 4.11 6.71 -19.37
C PRO A 104 4.62 5.37 -18.83
N TRP A 105 5.86 5.29 -18.35
CA TRP A 105 6.41 4.09 -17.70
C TRP A 105 5.76 3.83 -16.35
N ALA A 106 5.57 4.90 -15.55
CA ALA A 106 4.85 4.77 -14.28
C ALA A 106 3.45 4.17 -14.46
N ALA A 107 2.71 4.61 -15.49
CA ALA A 107 1.39 4.08 -15.80
C ALA A 107 1.43 2.60 -16.24
N ARG A 108 2.38 2.23 -17.10
CA ARG A 108 2.52 0.86 -17.64
C ARG A 108 2.91 -0.14 -16.54
N LEU A 109 3.98 0.18 -15.78
CA LEU A 109 4.47 -0.73 -14.74
C LEU A 109 3.45 -0.89 -13.61
N ALA A 110 2.77 0.18 -13.23
CA ALA A 110 1.71 0.11 -12.23
C ALA A 110 0.54 -0.77 -12.69
N GLU A 111 0.10 -0.65 -13.95
CA GLU A 111 -0.98 -1.45 -14.52
C GLU A 111 -0.56 -2.93 -14.63
N GLU A 112 0.64 -3.21 -15.06
CA GLU A 112 1.20 -4.56 -15.15
C GLU A 112 1.22 -5.23 -13.78
N VAL A 113 1.80 -4.57 -12.76
CA VAL A 113 1.86 -5.14 -11.41
C VAL A 113 0.47 -5.36 -10.84
N LEU A 114 -0.49 -4.44 -11.06
CA LEU A 114 -1.85 -4.58 -10.53
C LEU A 114 -2.66 -5.71 -11.19
N ARG A 115 -2.40 -6.00 -12.48
CA ARG A 115 -3.24 -6.92 -13.24
C ARG A 115 -2.59 -8.26 -13.56
N GLU A 116 -1.27 -8.30 -13.61
CA GLU A 116 -0.53 -9.41 -14.21
C GLU A 116 0.43 -10.08 -13.22
N THR A 117 0.42 -9.69 -11.93
CA THR A 117 1.25 -10.36 -10.91
C THR A 117 0.85 -11.83 -10.79
N ASP A 118 1.84 -12.70 -10.85
CA ASP A 118 1.68 -14.15 -10.64
C ASP A 118 1.86 -14.48 -9.14
N PHE A 119 0.83 -15.04 -8.54
CA PHE A 119 0.81 -15.45 -7.13
C PHE A 119 1.11 -16.95 -6.94
N ALA A 120 1.57 -17.66 -7.96
CA ALA A 120 1.83 -19.11 -7.88
C ALA A 120 3.06 -19.43 -7.00
N ASP A 121 4.05 -18.54 -6.92
CA ASP A 121 5.24 -18.74 -6.07
C ASP A 121 4.93 -18.44 -4.59
N THR A 122 4.33 -19.44 -3.94
CA THR A 122 3.95 -19.36 -2.52
C THR A 122 5.17 -19.35 -1.58
N GLU A 123 6.32 -19.90 -1.99
CA GLU A 123 7.54 -19.84 -1.20
C GLU A 123 8.08 -18.42 -1.16
N ARG A 124 8.14 -17.76 -2.30
CA ARG A 124 8.53 -16.36 -2.40
C ARG A 124 7.60 -15.44 -1.59
N ILE A 125 6.30 -15.67 -1.66
CA ILE A 125 5.31 -14.94 -0.85
C ILE A 125 5.62 -15.12 0.64
N ARG A 126 5.85 -16.35 1.08
CA ARG A 126 6.18 -16.66 2.47
C ARG A 126 7.45 -15.95 2.93
N ASP A 127 8.49 -15.92 2.10
CA ASP A 127 9.73 -15.22 2.40
C ASP A 127 9.51 -13.71 2.59
N ILE A 128 8.78 -13.07 1.67
CA ILE A 128 8.46 -11.64 1.75
C ILE A 128 7.69 -11.33 3.05
N LEU A 129 6.70 -12.13 3.38
CA LEU A 129 5.90 -11.96 4.58
C LEU A 129 6.72 -12.27 5.86
N GLY A 130 7.61 -13.24 5.81
CA GLY A 130 8.57 -13.54 6.87
C GLY A 130 9.49 -12.36 7.16
N GLN A 131 10.03 -11.73 6.13
CA GLN A 131 10.82 -10.49 6.27
C GLN A 131 9.98 -9.34 6.86
N ARG A 132 8.73 -9.20 6.43
CA ARG A 132 7.81 -8.21 7.00
C ARG A 132 7.58 -8.44 8.49
N ARG A 133 7.36 -9.69 8.91
CA ARG A 133 7.21 -10.06 10.33
C ARG A 133 8.44 -9.67 11.14
N ILE A 134 9.64 -10.01 10.67
CA ILE A 134 10.90 -9.68 11.35
C ILE A 134 11.05 -8.15 11.47
N ALA A 135 10.76 -7.41 10.42
CA ALA A 135 10.81 -5.94 10.45
C ALA A 135 9.83 -5.35 11.49
N MET A 136 8.65 -5.92 11.64
CA MET A 136 7.70 -5.51 12.68
C MET A 136 8.21 -5.83 14.08
N GLU A 137 8.83 -7.00 14.30
CA GLU A 137 9.44 -7.37 15.60
C GLU A 137 10.54 -6.38 15.99
N GLN A 138 11.39 -6.00 15.03
CA GLN A 138 12.43 -5.00 15.24
C GLN A 138 11.83 -3.62 15.55
N ALA A 139 10.77 -3.22 14.84
CA ALA A 139 10.08 -1.96 15.11
C ALA A 139 9.45 -1.95 16.52
N PHE A 140 8.85 -3.04 16.96
CA PHE A 140 8.31 -3.15 18.32
C PHE A 140 9.41 -3.12 19.38
N ALA A 141 10.56 -3.71 19.12
CA ALA A 141 11.71 -3.66 20.04
C ALA A 141 12.31 -2.26 20.15
N SER A 142 12.41 -1.54 19.03
CA SER A 142 13.04 -0.21 19.00
C SER A 142 12.09 0.95 19.35
N ALA A 143 10.79 0.82 19.04
CA ALA A 143 9.77 1.85 19.20
C ALA A 143 8.48 1.30 19.87
N GLY A 144 8.61 0.45 20.89
CA GLY A 144 7.48 -0.18 21.58
C GLY A 144 6.49 0.83 22.18
N HIS A 145 6.94 2.00 22.59
CA HIS A 145 6.06 3.09 23.06
C HIS A 145 5.07 3.53 21.96
N SER A 146 5.52 3.64 20.70
CA SER A 146 4.65 3.99 19.58
C SER A 146 3.62 2.92 19.29
N ALA A 147 4.02 1.65 19.35
CA ALA A 147 3.10 0.52 19.22
C ALA A 147 2.06 0.49 20.36
N ALA A 148 2.49 0.77 21.59
CA ALA A 148 1.60 0.85 22.75
C ALA A 148 0.60 2.01 22.61
N MET A 149 1.03 3.19 22.17
CA MET A 149 0.16 4.34 21.91
C MET A 149 -0.87 4.03 20.82
N ALA A 150 -0.46 3.42 19.71
CA ALA A 150 -1.36 3.02 18.64
C ALA A 150 -2.39 1.99 19.13
N ARG A 151 -1.95 1.03 19.95
CA ARG A 151 -2.83 0.04 20.58
C ARG A 151 -3.84 0.68 21.52
N VAL A 152 -3.42 1.64 22.35
CA VAL A 152 -4.34 2.39 23.22
C VAL A 152 -5.34 3.19 22.39
N ALA A 153 -4.91 3.86 21.33
CA ALA A 153 -5.79 4.60 20.43
C ALA A 153 -6.90 3.70 19.84
N SER A 154 -6.63 2.42 19.59
CA SER A 154 -7.63 1.48 19.06
C SER A 154 -8.79 1.17 20.03
N TYR A 155 -8.70 1.52 21.31
CA TYR A 155 -9.80 1.39 22.26
C TYR A 155 -10.78 2.56 22.24
N TYR A 156 -10.39 3.67 21.63
CA TYR A 156 -11.15 4.92 21.69
C TYR A 156 -11.53 5.48 20.31
N LEU A 157 -10.81 5.08 19.25
CA LEU A 157 -10.96 5.64 17.91
C LEU A 157 -11.28 4.54 16.89
N PRO A 158 -12.37 4.64 16.13
CA PRO A 158 -12.71 3.69 15.07
C PRO A 158 -11.56 3.52 14.05
N ALA A 159 -10.93 4.62 13.64
CA ALA A 159 -9.75 4.57 12.78
C ALA A 159 -8.56 3.82 13.43
N GLY A 160 -8.43 3.91 14.74
CA GLY A 160 -7.43 3.16 15.51
C GLY A 160 -7.65 1.65 15.42
N VAL A 161 -8.90 1.19 15.50
CA VAL A 161 -9.27 -0.24 15.36
C VAL A 161 -8.84 -0.76 13.99
N VAL A 162 -9.15 -0.03 12.92
CA VAL A 162 -8.80 -0.43 11.56
C VAL A 162 -7.29 -0.37 11.32
N ARG A 163 -6.60 0.67 11.79
CA ARG A 163 -5.13 0.77 11.69
C ARG A 163 -4.44 -0.37 12.42
N GLU A 164 -4.99 -0.79 13.58
CA GLU A 164 -4.46 -1.91 14.35
C GLU A 164 -4.56 -3.23 13.58
N ALA A 165 -5.68 -3.46 12.87
CA ALA A 165 -5.86 -4.62 12.01
C ALA A 165 -4.98 -4.59 10.75
N LEU A 166 -4.68 -3.40 10.20
CA LEU A 166 -3.93 -3.25 8.96
C LEU A 166 -2.41 -3.19 9.17
N SER A 167 -1.93 -2.65 10.29
CA SER A 167 -0.48 -2.41 10.47
C SER A 167 0.03 -2.51 11.90
N GLY A 168 -0.86 -2.67 12.88
CA GLY A 168 -0.51 -2.74 14.30
C GLY A 168 -0.18 -4.14 14.80
N VAL A 169 -0.30 -4.33 16.12
CA VAL A 169 -0.10 -5.63 16.78
C VAL A 169 -1.14 -6.66 16.31
N GLY A 170 -2.35 -6.21 15.95
CA GLY A 170 -3.38 -7.05 15.33
C GLY A 170 -2.90 -7.68 14.04
N PHE A 171 -2.36 -6.86 13.12
CA PHE A 171 -1.77 -7.37 11.88
C PHE A 171 -0.58 -8.30 12.12
N TYR A 172 0.29 -7.99 13.07
CA TYR A 172 1.41 -8.87 13.42
C TYR A 172 0.95 -10.25 13.87
N ARG A 173 -0.10 -10.33 14.69
CA ARG A 173 -0.68 -11.62 15.12
C ARG A 173 -1.27 -12.40 13.96
N PHE A 174 -2.06 -11.73 13.13
CA PHE A 174 -2.58 -12.30 11.89
C PHE A 174 -1.46 -12.86 11.01
N LEU A 175 -0.37 -12.09 10.81
CA LEU A 175 0.75 -12.52 10.00
C LEU A 175 1.49 -13.73 10.58
N LYS A 176 1.57 -13.85 11.91
CA LYS A 176 2.13 -15.04 12.59
C LYS A 176 1.28 -16.30 12.42
N GLU A 177 -0.03 -16.14 12.34
CA GLU A 177 -0.96 -17.26 12.15
C GLU A 177 -1.00 -17.70 10.67
N LEU A 178 -0.75 -16.76 9.75
CA LEU A 178 -0.71 -17.01 8.31
C LEU A 178 0.56 -17.77 7.87
N LEU A 179 1.70 -17.56 8.53
CA LEU A 179 3.01 -18.14 8.23
C LEU A 179 3.27 -19.47 8.93
#